data_2f17d78f19bc39eb7aa02e51836f0acf
#
_entry.id   2f17d78f19bc39eb7aa02e51836f0acf
#
_cell.length_a   1.000
_cell.length_b   1.000
_cell.length_c   1.000
_cell.angle_alpha   90.00
_cell.angle_beta   90.00
_cell.angle_gamma   90.00
#
_symmetry.space_group_name_H-M   'P 1'
#
loop_
_entity.id
_entity.type
_entity.pdbx_description
1 polymer ?
#
loop_
_entity_poly.entity_id
_entity_poly.type
_entity_poly.pdbx_seq_one_letter_code
_entity_poly.pdbx_strand_id
1 'polypeptide(L)'
;MNIFHNKKIERKIGPKFGDQDHNKLNNQFKPKLYEDQINFDRMRMYRLNRVKDQLSKNNIGACILFDPINIRYATDTRNMAVFSFHLMTRYVYIPVNGPVILFEYPNCEHIYENNCTIDEVQEVISWDHFSWGNKVYDKAVEWAKIIDNLMKQHSSENNNLAIDVCDPAGINALNNNFNYKITNAQKYLEIARSIKSEDEIICMKAAVKTAEKGISLMYENLQAGMTEEELWSILHKTNIENGGEWFETRLLNSGPKTNPWFQECNNRIIQKGDIVAFDTDMVGPYGYCADI
;
A
#
# COMPACT_ATOMS: atom_id res chain seq x y z
N MET A 1 19.12 -19.68 -9.08
CA MET A 1 20.25 -19.24 -9.93
C MET A 1 20.11 -17.72 -10.05
N ASN A 2 20.96 -16.97 -9.34
CA ASN A 2 20.89 -15.52 -9.26
C ASN A 2 21.07 -14.89 -10.64
N ILE A 3 19.98 -14.42 -11.25
CA ILE A 3 20.02 -13.77 -12.58
C ILE A 3 20.38 -12.28 -12.47
N PHE A 4 20.35 -11.71 -11.28
CA PHE A 4 20.55 -10.27 -11.07
C PHE A 4 21.83 -9.90 -10.33
N HIS A 5 22.91 -10.68 -10.47
CA HIS A 5 24.21 -10.25 -9.99
C HIS A 5 24.76 -9.12 -10.85
N ASN A 6 24.73 -7.90 -10.32
CA ASN A 6 25.60 -6.76 -10.68
C ASN A 6 25.83 -6.47 -12.17
N LYS A 7 24.83 -6.54 -13.03
CA LYS A 7 24.89 -5.82 -14.28
C LYS A 7 24.15 -4.48 -14.09
N LYS A 8 24.91 -3.38 -13.98
CA LYS A 8 24.38 -2.07 -14.37
C LYS A 8 23.78 -2.25 -15.76
N ILE A 9 22.46 -2.35 -15.83
CA ILE A 9 21.76 -2.40 -17.12
C ILE A 9 21.95 -1.00 -17.69
N GLU A 10 22.83 -0.86 -18.67
CA GLU A 10 22.90 0.36 -19.48
C GLU A 10 21.58 0.48 -20.23
N ARG A 11 20.68 1.29 -19.70
CA ARG A 11 19.42 1.59 -20.38
C ARG A 11 19.72 2.40 -21.63
N LYS A 12 19.47 1.81 -22.81
CA LYS A 12 19.67 2.47 -24.11
C LYS A 12 18.59 3.47 -24.51
N ILE A 13 17.54 3.63 -23.72
CA ILE A 13 16.34 4.44 -24.06
C ILE A 13 16.05 5.42 -22.94
N GLY A 14 16.12 6.70 -23.24
CA GLY A 14 15.81 7.81 -22.34
C GLY A 14 17.02 8.35 -21.57
N PRO A 15 16.89 9.51 -20.92
CA PRO A 15 17.93 10.02 -20.04
C PRO A 15 18.20 9.01 -18.93
N LYS A 16 19.48 8.79 -18.58
CA LYS A 16 19.86 7.94 -17.47
C LYS A 16 19.22 8.50 -16.20
N PHE A 17 18.31 7.75 -15.59
CA PHE A 17 17.60 8.16 -14.38
C PHE A 17 18.56 8.41 -13.19
N GLY A 18 19.78 7.94 -13.25
CA GLY A 18 20.83 8.18 -12.26
C GLY A 18 21.74 9.39 -12.51
N ASP A 19 21.63 10.04 -13.68
CA ASP A 19 22.46 11.22 -14.01
C ASP A 19 21.72 12.54 -13.72
N GLN A 20 20.52 12.47 -13.17
CA GLN A 20 19.78 13.66 -12.77
C GLN A 20 20.27 14.10 -11.40
N ASP A 21 20.66 15.37 -11.33
CA ASP A 21 20.97 16.05 -10.07
C ASP A 21 19.70 16.04 -9.20
N HIS A 22 19.66 15.14 -8.22
CA HIS A 22 18.50 15.00 -7.33
C HIS A 22 18.15 16.33 -6.64
N ASN A 23 19.11 17.20 -6.41
CA ASN A 23 18.87 18.54 -5.87
C ASN A 23 18.09 19.43 -6.87
N LYS A 24 18.32 19.29 -8.18
CA LYS A 24 17.54 19.99 -9.20
C LYS A 24 16.12 19.42 -9.36
N LEU A 25 15.97 18.11 -9.22
CA LEU A 25 14.65 17.48 -9.24
C LEU A 25 13.82 17.88 -8.01
N ASN A 26 14.41 17.91 -6.82
CA ASN A 26 13.73 18.33 -5.60
C ASN A 26 13.17 19.76 -5.70
N ASN A 27 13.84 20.66 -6.42
CA ASN A 27 13.36 22.03 -6.65
C ASN A 27 12.19 22.12 -7.65
N GLN A 28 11.83 21.02 -8.35
CA GLN A 28 10.70 20.94 -9.26
C GLN A 28 9.41 20.47 -8.59
N PHE A 29 9.50 19.93 -7.39
CA PHE A 29 8.34 19.42 -6.65
C PHE A 29 7.95 20.37 -5.52
N LYS A 30 6.66 20.61 -5.40
CA LYS A 30 6.11 21.31 -4.24
C LYS A 30 6.18 20.36 -3.03
N PRO A 31 6.85 20.73 -1.93
CA PRO A 31 6.89 19.88 -0.75
C PRO A 31 5.48 19.64 -0.19
N LYS A 32 5.24 18.44 0.30
CA LYS A 32 4.02 18.11 1.02
C LYS A 32 4.01 18.75 2.41
N LEU A 33 2.82 18.77 3.01
CA LEU A 33 2.65 19.29 4.35
C LEU A 33 3.53 18.55 5.37
N TYR A 34 4.35 19.27 6.13
CA TYR A 34 5.32 18.76 7.13
C TYR A 34 6.43 17.85 6.59
N GLU A 35 6.69 17.82 5.28
CA GLU A 35 7.67 16.92 4.68
C GLU A 35 9.08 17.12 5.22
N ASP A 36 9.45 18.36 5.55
CA ASP A 36 10.73 18.78 6.14
C ASP A 36 10.93 18.31 7.60
N GLN A 37 9.85 17.89 8.27
CA GLN A 37 9.87 17.43 9.66
C GLN A 37 9.94 15.91 9.80
N ILE A 38 9.77 15.18 8.69
CA ILE A 38 9.67 13.71 8.67
C ILE A 38 11.03 13.12 8.30
N ASN A 39 11.56 12.26 9.16
CA ASN A 39 12.67 11.40 8.79
C ASN A 39 12.14 10.09 8.19
N PHE A 40 12.04 10.05 6.87
CA PHE A 40 11.46 8.92 6.15
C PHE A 40 12.23 7.62 6.35
N ASP A 41 13.55 7.63 6.37
CA ASP A 41 14.33 6.40 6.54
C ASP A 41 14.19 5.83 7.95
N ARG A 42 14.21 6.69 8.97
CA ARG A 42 13.92 6.27 10.35
C ARG A 42 12.52 5.67 10.47
N MET A 43 11.51 6.30 9.86
CA MET A 43 10.13 5.82 9.86
C MET A 43 10.01 4.46 9.15
N ARG A 44 10.63 4.33 7.98
CA ARG A 44 10.64 3.08 7.19
C ARG A 44 11.24 1.93 7.99
N MET A 45 12.43 2.13 8.53
CA MET A 45 13.11 1.12 9.33
C MET A 45 12.36 0.78 10.61
N TYR A 46 11.74 1.77 11.28
CA TYR A 46 10.90 1.51 12.43
C TYR A 46 9.75 0.55 12.07
N ARG A 47 9.00 0.84 11.01
CA ARG A 47 7.86 0.01 10.58
C ARG A 47 8.28 -1.40 10.19
N LEU A 48 9.33 -1.55 9.37
CA LEU A 48 9.87 -2.85 8.98
C LEU A 48 10.31 -3.67 10.20
N ASN A 49 11.02 -3.04 11.15
CA ASN A 49 11.44 -3.71 12.37
C ASN A 49 10.25 -4.15 13.23
N ARG A 50 9.20 -3.34 13.31
CA ARG A 50 7.95 -3.72 13.98
C ARG A 50 7.34 -4.98 13.37
N VAL A 51 7.34 -5.11 12.05
CA VAL A 51 6.86 -6.32 11.36
C VAL A 51 7.75 -7.51 11.72
N LYS A 52 9.06 -7.41 11.54
CA LYS A 52 10.02 -8.49 11.85
C LYS A 52 9.94 -8.93 13.32
N ASP A 53 9.77 -7.99 14.25
CA ASP A 53 9.56 -8.27 15.68
C ASP A 53 8.30 -9.10 15.94
N GLN A 54 7.19 -8.78 15.27
CA GLN A 54 5.95 -9.56 15.41
C GLN A 54 6.10 -10.96 14.83
N LEU A 55 6.76 -11.12 13.71
CA LEU A 55 7.06 -12.43 13.12
C LEU A 55 7.90 -13.28 14.09
N SER A 56 8.99 -12.72 14.61
CA SER A 56 9.89 -13.38 15.55
C SER A 56 9.17 -13.80 16.84
N LYS A 57 8.41 -12.90 17.46
CA LYS A 57 7.65 -13.16 18.70
C LYS A 57 6.60 -14.26 18.55
N ASN A 58 6.11 -14.49 17.34
CA ASN A 58 5.09 -15.50 17.06
C ASN A 58 5.66 -16.75 16.36
N ASN A 59 6.98 -16.92 16.36
CA ASN A 59 7.66 -18.05 15.74
C ASN A 59 7.27 -18.23 14.25
N ILE A 60 7.24 -17.14 13.51
CA ILE A 60 7.04 -17.13 12.04
C ILE A 60 8.39 -16.97 11.38
N GLY A 61 8.71 -17.81 10.39
CA GLY A 61 9.97 -17.74 9.66
C GLY A 61 10.04 -16.57 8.68
N ALA A 62 8.96 -16.35 7.95
CA ALA A 62 8.81 -15.23 7.02
C ALA A 62 7.34 -14.88 6.80
N CYS A 63 7.08 -13.69 6.25
CA CYS A 63 5.76 -13.37 5.69
C CYS A 63 5.85 -12.98 4.21
N ILE A 64 4.73 -13.20 3.52
CA ILE A 64 4.48 -12.70 2.17
C ILE A 64 3.29 -11.76 2.26
N LEU A 65 3.46 -10.54 1.75
CA LEU A 65 2.41 -9.53 1.75
C LEU A 65 2.03 -9.20 0.31
N PHE A 66 0.75 -9.33 0.00
CA PHE A 66 0.13 -8.94 -1.27
C PHE A 66 -0.72 -7.69 -1.12
N ASP A 67 -1.30 -7.47 0.06
CA ASP A 67 -2.10 -6.28 0.32
C ASP A 67 -1.25 -5.00 0.17
N PRO A 68 -1.62 -4.07 -0.73
CA PRO A 68 -0.86 -2.85 -0.98
C PRO A 68 -0.66 -1.98 0.27
N ILE A 69 -1.60 -2.00 1.22
CA ILE A 69 -1.50 -1.27 2.48
C ILE A 69 -0.44 -1.89 3.38
N ASN A 70 -0.43 -3.22 3.48
CA ASN A 70 0.56 -3.95 4.26
C ASN A 70 1.96 -3.83 3.65
N ILE A 71 2.09 -3.96 2.32
CA ILE A 71 3.34 -3.71 1.60
C ILE A 71 3.84 -2.29 1.89
N ARG A 72 2.96 -1.30 1.76
CA ARG A 72 3.28 0.10 2.04
C ARG A 72 3.74 0.32 3.47
N TYR A 73 3.06 -0.27 4.45
CA TYR A 73 3.47 -0.16 5.84
C TYR A 73 4.88 -0.74 6.06
N ALA A 74 5.11 -1.95 5.58
CA ALA A 74 6.36 -2.66 5.82
C ALA A 74 7.56 -2.05 5.08
N THR A 75 7.35 -1.51 3.87
CA THR A 75 8.43 -1.14 2.95
C THR A 75 8.39 0.29 2.42
N ASP A 76 7.32 1.02 2.66
CA ASP A 76 7.03 2.33 2.06
C ASP A 76 7.02 2.34 0.53
N THR A 77 6.85 1.18 -0.09
CA THR A 77 6.76 1.05 -1.55
C THR A 77 5.31 1.01 -2.00
N ARG A 78 5.03 1.60 -3.16
CA ARG A 78 3.70 1.56 -3.79
C ARG A 78 3.81 1.60 -5.30
N ASN A 79 2.95 0.86 -5.96
CA ASN A 79 2.76 0.92 -7.40
C ASN A 79 1.37 0.41 -7.73
N MET A 80 0.60 1.16 -8.51
CA MET A 80 -0.75 0.79 -8.98
C MET A 80 -1.61 0.13 -7.88
N ALA A 81 -1.73 0.79 -6.69
CA ALA A 81 -2.31 0.18 -5.49
C ALA A 81 -3.71 -0.41 -5.73
N VAL A 82 -4.62 0.35 -6.36
CA VAL A 82 -5.99 -0.12 -6.64
C VAL A 82 -6.00 -1.34 -7.56
N PHE A 83 -5.15 -1.37 -8.59
CA PHE A 83 -5.02 -2.53 -9.47
C PHE A 83 -4.47 -3.75 -8.71
N SER A 84 -3.48 -3.56 -7.85
CA SER A 84 -2.89 -4.63 -7.04
C SER A 84 -3.83 -5.21 -5.99
N PHE A 85 -4.91 -4.53 -5.61
CA PHE A 85 -5.96 -5.13 -4.77
C PHE A 85 -6.75 -6.24 -5.47
N HIS A 86 -6.81 -6.22 -6.79
CA HIS A 86 -7.61 -7.17 -7.56
C HIS A 86 -6.81 -8.37 -8.04
N LEU A 87 -5.48 -8.25 -8.14
CA LEU A 87 -4.62 -9.25 -8.77
C LEU A 87 -3.35 -9.48 -7.96
N MET A 88 -2.89 -10.73 -7.89
CA MET A 88 -1.64 -11.13 -7.21
C MET A 88 -0.42 -10.78 -8.07
N THR A 89 -0.30 -9.51 -8.48
CA THR A 89 0.70 -9.02 -9.43
C THR A 89 1.85 -8.26 -8.80
N ARG A 90 1.84 -8.13 -7.48
CA ARG A 90 2.90 -7.47 -6.71
C ARG A 90 2.89 -8.00 -5.29
N TYR A 91 4.06 -8.33 -4.72
CA TYR A 91 4.17 -8.82 -3.36
C TYR A 91 5.57 -8.61 -2.81
N VAL A 92 5.71 -8.70 -1.49
CA VAL A 92 6.99 -8.64 -0.79
C VAL A 92 7.18 -9.85 0.10
N TYR A 93 8.38 -10.43 0.06
CA TYR A 93 8.85 -11.47 0.96
C TYR A 93 9.70 -10.84 2.07
N ILE A 94 9.32 -11.06 3.32
CA ILE A 94 10.00 -10.51 4.50
C ILE A 94 10.33 -11.65 5.46
N PRO A 95 11.58 -12.14 5.49
CA PRO A 95 12.03 -13.08 6.51
C PRO A 95 12.34 -12.34 7.81
N VAL A 96 12.29 -13.06 8.94
CA VAL A 96 12.75 -12.51 10.23
C VAL A 96 14.23 -12.10 10.11
N ASN A 97 15.06 -13.01 9.57
CA ASN A 97 16.47 -12.76 9.31
C ASN A 97 16.74 -12.93 7.81
N GLY A 98 17.36 -11.93 7.19
CA GLY A 98 17.69 -11.98 5.77
C GLY A 98 17.09 -10.84 4.96
N PRO A 99 17.24 -10.89 3.63
CA PRO A 99 16.86 -9.81 2.74
C PRO A 99 15.35 -9.67 2.59
N VAL A 100 14.90 -8.43 2.52
CA VAL A 100 13.54 -8.08 2.11
C VAL A 100 13.51 -8.02 0.59
N ILE A 101 12.70 -8.86 -0.03
CA ILE A 101 12.66 -9.02 -1.49
C ILE A 101 11.29 -8.54 -1.99
N LEU A 102 11.31 -7.50 -2.80
CA LEU A 102 10.13 -6.98 -3.47
C LEU A 102 10.00 -7.63 -4.85
N PHE A 103 8.83 -8.21 -5.12
CA PHE A 103 8.45 -8.70 -6.44
C PHE A 103 7.58 -7.66 -7.12
N GLU A 104 8.09 -7.10 -8.21
CA GLU A 104 7.54 -5.92 -8.86
C GLU A 104 7.34 -6.15 -10.36
N TYR A 105 6.57 -5.30 -11.00
CA TYR A 105 6.40 -5.31 -12.45
C TYR A 105 7.74 -5.13 -13.18
N PRO A 106 7.91 -5.76 -14.35
CA PRO A 106 9.11 -5.61 -15.16
C PRO A 106 9.45 -4.13 -15.42
N ASN A 107 10.73 -3.80 -15.34
CA ASN A 107 11.28 -2.45 -15.58
C ASN A 107 10.81 -1.37 -14.58
N CYS A 108 10.36 -1.76 -13.38
CA CYS A 108 9.97 -0.85 -12.31
C CYS A 108 11.01 -0.74 -11.18
N GLU A 109 12.18 -1.37 -11.31
CA GLU A 109 13.22 -1.43 -10.27
C GLU A 109 13.70 -0.04 -9.86
N HIS A 110 13.74 0.90 -10.81
CA HIS A 110 14.15 2.29 -10.58
C HIS A 110 13.29 3.04 -9.56
N ILE A 111 12.04 2.59 -9.33
CA ILE A 111 11.13 3.24 -8.37
C ILE A 111 11.64 3.10 -6.94
N TYR A 112 12.46 2.08 -6.68
CA TYR A 112 12.91 1.71 -5.34
C TYR A 112 14.41 1.87 -5.15
N GLU A 113 15.11 2.49 -6.09
CA GLU A 113 16.50 2.90 -5.92
C GLU A 113 16.60 3.79 -4.67
N ASN A 114 17.48 3.43 -3.76
CA ASN A 114 17.68 4.11 -2.46
C ASN A 114 16.55 3.92 -1.42
N ASN A 115 15.67 2.96 -1.56
CA ASN A 115 14.76 2.61 -0.48
C ASN A 115 15.47 1.70 0.54
N CYS A 116 15.64 2.20 1.77
CA CYS A 116 16.39 1.51 2.83
C CYS A 116 15.74 0.22 3.36
N THR A 117 14.50 -0.08 2.98
CA THR A 117 13.76 -1.29 3.42
C THR A 117 13.76 -2.41 2.41
N ILE A 118 14.28 -2.20 1.21
CA ILE A 118 14.31 -3.20 0.13
C ILE A 118 15.76 -3.57 -0.15
N ASP A 119 16.09 -4.82 0.04
CA ASP A 119 17.41 -5.37 -0.24
C ASP A 119 17.54 -5.86 -1.69
N GLU A 120 16.43 -6.36 -2.27
CA GLU A 120 16.40 -6.90 -3.61
C GLU A 120 15.04 -6.66 -4.28
N VAL A 121 15.05 -6.38 -5.59
CA VAL A 121 13.84 -6.33 -6.43
C VAL A 121 13.92 -7.42 -7.48
N GLN A 122 12.89 -8.24 -7.58
CA GLN A 122 12.75 -9.30 -8.57
C GLN A 122 11.52 -9.07 -9.44
N GLU A 123 11.52 -9.61 -10.66
CA GLU A 123 10.34 -9.61 -11.52
C GLU A 123 9.25 -10.52 -10.91
N VAL A 124 8.02 -10.01 -10.83
CA VAL A 124 6.89 -10.74 -10.30
C VAL A 124 6.50 -11.92 -11.21
N ILE A 125 6.22 -13.06 -10.62
CA ILE A 125 5.40 -14.10 -11.26
C ILE A 125 3.99 -13.96 -10.73
N SER A 126 3.05 -13.59 -11.62
CA SER A 126 1.62 -13.57 -11.31
C SER A 126 0.95 -14.84 -11.86
N TRP A 127 -0.24 -15.13 -11.37
CA TRP A 127 -1.05 -16.27 -11.84
C TRP A 127 -2.52 -15.89 -12.03
N ASP A 128 -2.76 -14.65 -12.39
CA ASP A 128 -4.11 -14.17 -12.69
C ASP A 128 -4.64 -14.74 -14.02
N HIS A 129 -5.97 -14.92 -14.09
CA HIS A 129 -6.60 -15.47 -15.29
C HIS A 129 -6.50 -14.54 -16.50
N PHE A 130 -6.48 -13.23 -16.27
CA PHE A 130 -6.35 -12.25 -17.35
C PHE A 130 -5.06 -12.41 -18.13
N SER A 131 -3.94 -12.68 -17.44
CA SER A 131 -2.62 -12.86 -18.06
C SER A 131 -2.39 -14.27 -18.57
N TRP A 132 -2.93 -15.30 -17.88
CA TRP A 132 -2.48 -16.69 -18.07
C TRP A 132 -3.60 -17.66 -18.48
N GLY A 133 -4.87 -17.24 -18.51
CA GLY A 133 -5.99 -18.09 -18.90
C GLY A 133 -6.02 -19.40 -18.09
N ASN A 134 -6.06 -20.54 -18.78
CA ASN A 134 -6.13 -21.86 -18.13
C ASN A 134 -4.83 -22.31 -17.44
N LYS A 135 -3.74 -21.52 -17.53
CA LYS A 135 -2.44 -21.84 -16.90
C LYS A 135 -2.27 -21.24 -15.51
N VAL A 136 -3.34 -20.71 -14.91
CA VAL A 136 -3.32 -20.10 -13.57
C VAL A 136 -2.63 -20.99 -12.54
N TYR A 137 -3.03 -22.27 -12.44
CA TYR A 137 -2.46 -23.16 -11.44
C TYR A 137 -0.99 -23.50 -11.70
N ASP A 138 -0.59 -23.68 -12.96
CA ASP A 138 0.82 -23.93 -13.33
C ASP A 138 1.70 -22.74 -12.90
N LYS A 139 1.22 -21.51 -13.10
CA LYS A 139 1.91 -20.30 -12.68
C LYS A 139 1.95 -20.13 -11.17
N ALA A 140 0.88 -20.48 -10.47
CA ALA A 140 0.88 -20.52 -9.01
C ALA A 140 1.91 -21.54 -8.47
N VAL A 141 2.10 -22.68 -9.14
CA VAL A 141 3.15 -23.67 -8.78
C VAL A 141 4.56 -23.11 -9.05
N GLU A 142 4.76 -22.37 -10.14
CA GLU A 142 6.04 -21.67 -10.40
C GLU A 142 6.36 -20.67 -9.26
N TRP A 143 5.39 -19.86 -8.89
CA TRP A 143 5.50 -18.94 -7.75
C TRP A 143 5.80 -19.70 -6.45
N ALA A 144 5.05 -20.76 -6.14
CA ALA A 144 5.26 -21.53 -4.92
C ALA A 144 6.67 -22.12 -4.81
N LYS A 145 7.29 -22.51 -5.94
CA LYS A 145 8.70 -22.95 -5.98
C LYS A 145 9.67 -21.83 -5.64
N ILE A 146 9.40 -20.59 -6.06
CA ILE A 146 10.23 -19.44 -5.69
C ILE A 146 10.16 -19.24 -4.17
N ILE A 147 8.95 -19.25 -3.61
CA ILE A 147 8.77 -19.11 -2.17
C ILE A 147 9.46 -20.25 -1.39
N ASP A 148 9.36 -21.49 -1.85
CA ASP A 148 10.06 -22.62 -1.26
C ASP A 148 11.59 -22.41 -1.25
N ASN A 149 12.15 -21.93 -2.33
CA ASN A 149 13.59 -21.62 -2.40
C ASN A 149 13.98 -20.52 -1.41
N LEU A 150 13.19 -19.44 -1.30
CA LEU A 150 13.45 -18.34 -0.35
C LEU A 150 13.33 -18.82 1.11
N MET A 151 12.32 -19.63 1.42
CA MET A 151 12.16 -20.21 2.75
C MET A 151 13.34 -21.12 3.11
N LYS A 152 13.83 -21.94 2.19
CA LYS A 152 15.01 -22.79 2.42
C LYS A 152 16.29 -21.98 2.62
N GLN A 153 16.42 -20.86 1.93
CA GLN A 153 17.61 -19.98 2.04
C GLN A 153 17.61 -19.13 3.31
N HIS A 154 16.47 -18.62 3.73
CA HIS A 154 16.37 -17.59 4.77
C HIS A 154 15.59 -18.00 6.04
N SER A 155 14.93 -19.16 6.01
CA SER A 155 14.09 -19.63 7.11
C SER A 155 14.11 -21.16 7.24
N SER A 156 15.23 -21.81 6.90
CA SER A 156 15.36 -23.28 6.79
C SER A 156 14.94 -24.06 8.02
N GLU A 157 15.09 -23.47 9.21
CA GLU A 157 14.73 -24.11 10.49
C GLU A 157 13.28 -23.85 10.92
N ASN A 158 12.54 -23.02 10.17
CA ASN A 158 11.18 -22.61 10.52
C ASN A 158 10.24 -22.64 9.32
N ASN A 159 9.35 -23.60 9.26
CA ASN A 159 8.38 -23.77 8.19
C ASN A 159 7.05 -23.03 8.41
N ASN A 160 6.96 -22.15 9.42
CA ASN A 160 5.80 -21.30 9.64
C ASN A 160 5.89 -20.08 8.68
N LEU A 161 4.95 -19.98 7.76
CA LEU A 161 4.84 -18.92 6.77
C LEU A 161 3.56 -18.12 7.02
N ALA A 162 3.66 -16.80 7.12
CA ALA A 162 2.50 -15.93 7.24
C ALA A 162 2.18 -15.28 5.88
N ILE A 163 0.91 -15.26 5.48
CA ILE A 163 0.43 -14.62 4.24
C ILE A 163 -0.78 -13.76 4.59
N ASP A 164 -0.86 -12.53 4.12
CA ASP A 164 -1.99 -11.63 4.41
C ASP A 164 -3.21 -11.93 3.52
N VAL A 165 -3.03 -11.82 2.23
CA VAL A 165 -4.06 -12.10 1.21
C VAL A 165 -3.42 -12.99 0.14
N CYS A 166 -4.12 -14.03 -0.26
CA CYS A 166 -3.72 -14.86 -1.39
C CYS A 166 -4.94 -15.59 -1.95
N ASP A 167 -5.02 -15.72 -3.25
CA ASP A 167 -6.10 -16.48 -3.87
C ASP A 167 -5.98 -17.99 -3.63
N PRO A 168 -7.05 -18.75 -3.87
CA PRO A 168 -7.02 -20.21 -3.67
C PRO A 168 -5.97 -20.94 -4.50
N ALA A 169 -5.62 -20.45 -5.71
CA ALA A 169 -4.62 -21.13 -6.55
C ALA A 169 -3.23 -21.07 -5.93
N GLY A 170 -2.83 -19.90 -5.41
CA GLY A 170 -1.56 -19.73 -4.69
C GLY A 170 -1.49 -20.58 -3.42
N ILE A 171 -2.52 -20.52 -2.57
CA ILE A 171 -2.58 -21.34 -1.34
C ILE A 171 -2.54 -22.84 -1.66
N ASN A 172 -3.30 -23.30 -2.65
CA ASN A 172 -3.31 -24.71 -3.06
C ASN A 172 -1.95 -25.14 -3.64
N ALA A 173 -1.28 -24.26 -4.39
CA ALA A 173 0.05 -24.55 -4.92
C ALA A 173 1.08 -24.77 -3.80
N LEU A 174 1.04 -23.95 -2.74
CA LEU A 174 1.90 -24.15 -1.56
C LEU A 174 1.54 -25.45 -0.82
N ASN A 175 0.28 -25.66 -0.49
CA ASN A 175 -0.16 -26.81 0.31
C ASN A 175 0.03 -28.15 -0.40
N ASN A 176 -0.16 -28.21 -1.72
CA ASN A 176 -0.06 -29.47 -2.47
C ASN A 176 1.39 -29.85 -2.82
N ASN A 177 2.32 -28.90 -2.83
CA ASN A 177 3.69 -29.17 -3.27
C ASN A 177 4.71 -29.04 -2.14
N PHE A 178 4.39 -28.36 -1.02
CA PHE A 178 5.32 -28.07 0.07
C PHE A 178 4.65 -28.24 1.44
N ASN A 179 5.46 -28.39 2.47
CA ASN A 179 4.97 -28.60 3.84
C ASN A 179 5.19 -27.36 4.72
N TYR A 180 4.51 -26.26 4.38
CA TYR A 180 4.50 -25.03 5.19
C TYR A 180 3.27 -24.96 6.08
N LYS A 181 3.45 -24.48 7.30
CA LYS A 181 2.34 -24.11 8.16
C LYS A 181 1.95 -22.67 7.85
N ILE A 182 0.93 -22.52 7.01
CA ILE A 182 0.45 -21.20 6.57
C ILE A 182 -0.48 -20.60 7.62
N THR A 183 -0.23 -19.34 7.99
CA THR A 183 -1.06 -18.55 8.91
C THR A 183 -1.36 -17.18 8.30
N ASN A 184 -2.43 -16.52 8.77
CA ASN A 184 -2.77 -15.18 8.32
C ASN A 184 -1.80 -14.14 8.90
N ALA A 185 -1.13 -13.35 8.05
CA ALA A 185 -0.21 -12.31 8.45
C ALA A 185 -0.91 -11.06 9.01
N GLN A 186 -2.19 -10.84 8.71
CA GLN A 186 -2.92 -9.60 9.02
C GLN A 186 -2.83 -9.25 10.51
N LYS A 187 -3.01 -10.22 11.40
CA LYS A 187 -2.88 -10.02 12.85
C LYS A 187 -1.53 -9.39 13.24
N TYR A 188 -0.44 -9.86 12.64
CA TYR A 188 0.91 -9.41 12.96
C TYR A 188 1.15 -7.99 12.46
N LEU A 189 0.62 -7.67 11.27
CA LEU A 189 0.70 -6.34 10.69
C LEU A 189 -0.15 -5.33 11.48
N GLU A 190 -1.35 -5.68 11.91
CA GLU A 190 -2.20 -4.81 12.73
C GLU A 190 -1.55 -4.49 14.08
N ILE A 191 -0.97 -5.50 14.76
CA ILE A 191 -0.23 -5.28 16.00
C ILE A 191 1.03 -4.42 15.74
N ALA A 192 1.74 -4.65 14.63
CA ALA A 192 2.87 -3.81 14.27
C ALA A 192 2.45 -2.35 14.07
N ARG A 193 1.35 -2.10 13.37
CA ARG A 193 0.81 -0.75 13.08
C ARG A 193 0.19 -0.06 14.29
N SER A 194 -0.17 -0.78 15.36
CA SER A 194 -0.90 -0.21 16.50
C SER A 194 -0.13 0.90 17.23
N ILE A 195 1.20 0.83 17.28
CA ILE A 195 2.05 1.82 17.93
C ILE A 195 2.84 2.58 16.87
N LYS A 196 2.60 3.89 16.80
CA LYS A 196 3.19 4.78 15.81
C LYS A 196 4.49 5.40 16.31
N SER A 197 5.44 5.60 15.41
CA SER A 197 6.63 6.41 15.67
C SER A 197 6.30 7.91 15.67
N GLU A 198 7.24 8.74 16.09
CA GLU A 198 7.10 10.21 16.04
C GLU A 198 6.88 10.70 14.60
N ASP A 199 7.60 10.13 13.63
CA ASP A 199 7.45 10.47 12.22
C ASP A 199 6.07 10.08 11.68
N GLU A 200 5.55 8.92 12.07
CA GLU A 200 4.19 8.50 11.70
C GLU A 200 3.12 9.43 12.29
N ILE A 201 3.31 9.92 13.52
CA ILE A 201 2.41 10.91 14.12
C ILE A 201 2.40 12.22 13.32
N ILE A 202 3.55 12.65 12.77
CA ILE A 202 3.61 13.82 11.88
C ILE A 202 2.82 13.56 10.59
N CYS A 203 2.96 12.38 9.99
CA CYS A 203 2.17 11.97 8.81
C CYS A 203 0.66 11.97 9.12
N MET A 204 0.24 11.43 10.25
CA MET A 204 -1.17 11.44 10.69
C MET A 204 -1.69 12.88 10.86
N LYS A 205 -0.90 13.78 11.48
CA LYS A 205 -1.27 15.21 11.58
C LYS A 205 -1.46 15.85 10.22
N ALA A 206 -0.63 15.49 9.22
CA ALA A 206 -0.78 15.99 7.85
C ALA A 206 -2.10 15.50 7.21
N ALA A 207 -2.46 14.24 7.41
CA ALA A 207 -3.72 13.68 6.92
C ALA A 207 -4.94 14.38 7.57
N VAL A 208 -4.96 14.49 8.90
CA VAL A 208 -6.02 15.18 9.63
C VAL A 208 -6.14 16.64 9.19
N LYS A 209 -5.02 17.36 9.05
CA LYS A 209 -5.03 18.76 8.62
C LYS A 209 -5.60 18.93 7.19
N THR A 210 -5.36 17.97 6.33
CA THR A 210 -5.93 17.96 4.97
C THR A 210 -7.43 17.70 5.02
N ALA A 211 -7.89 16.76 5.86
CA ALA A 211 -9.31 16.49 6.06
C ALA A 211 -10.04 17.72 6.63
N GLU A 212 -9.53 18.33 7.70
CA GLU A 212 -10.09 19.57 8.27
C GLU A 212 -10.25 20.68 7.22
N LYS A 213 -9.25 20.87 6.37
CA LYS A 213 -9.31 21.85 5.28
C LYS A 213 -10.42 21.49 4.27
N GLY A 214 -10.53 20.22 3.91
CA GLY A 214 -11.58 19.74 3.00
C GLY A 214 -12.98 19.95 3.58
N ILE A 215 -13.18 19.61 4.85
CA ILE A 215 -14.43 19.81 5.58
C ILE A 215 -14.80 21.31 5.61
N SER A 216 -13.85 22.18 5.94
CA SER A 216 -14.10 23.62 5.94
C SER A 216 -14.55 24.13 4.59
N LEU A 217 -13.89 23.70 3.50
CA LEU A 217 -14.27 24.06 2.14
C LEU A 217 -15.65 23.48 1.73
N MET A 218 -15.97 22.26 2.16
CA MET A 218 -17.30 21.69 1.94
C MET A 218 -18.37 22.56 2.64
N TYR A 219 -18.13 22.92 3.89
CA TYR A 219 -19.06 23.77 4.67
C TYR A 219 -19.26 25.15 4.03
N GLU A 220 -18.18 25.80 3.57
CA GLU A 220 -18.23 27.12 2.95
C GLU A 220 -18.95 27.12 1.60
N ASN A 221 -18.93 26.01 0.87
CA ASN A 221 -19.51 25.89 -0.46
C ASN A 221 -20.86 25.16 -0.49
N LEU A 222 -21.30 24.58 0.64
CA LEU A 222 -22.57 23.87 0.73
C LEU A 222 -23.75 24.83 0.46
N GLN A 223 -24.53 24.51 -0.57
CA GLN A 223 -25.74 25.28 -0.89
C GLN A 223 -26.84 24.36 -1.42
N ALA A 224 -28.09 24.72 -1.20
CA ALA A 224 -29.23 24.05 -1.83
C ALA A 224 -29.16 24.17 -3.37
N GLY A 225 -29.46 23.07 -4.04
CA GLY A 225 -29.40 23.00 -5.50
C GLY A 225 -28.18 22.25 -6.03
N MET A 226 -27.11 22.09 -5.25
CA MET A 226 -25.99 21.24 -5.61
C MET A 226 -26.31 19.76 -5.33
N THR A 227 -25.59 18.85 -6.00
CA THR A 227 -25.67 17.43 -5.76
C THR A 227 -24.77 16.96 -4.62
N GLU A 228 -25.04 15.80 -4.05
CA GLU A 228 -24.15 15.17 -3.06
C GLU A 228 -22.75 14.93 -3.65
N GLU A 229 -22.66 14.53 -4.94
CA GLU A 229 -21.40 14.29 -5.64
C GLU A 229 -20.61 15.60 -5.85
N GLU A 230 -21.27 16.70 -6.16
CA GLU A 230 -20.61 18.01 -6.27
C GLU A 230 -20.02 18.43 -4.94
N LEU A 231 -20.71 18.24 -3.83
CA LEU A 231 -20.22 18.53 -2.50
C LEU A 231 -19.03 17.64 -2.14
N TRP A 232 -19.15 16.32 -2.38
CA TRP A 232 -18.07 15.36 -2.14
C TRP A 232 -16.81 15.66 -2.94
N SER A 233 -16.97 16.13 -4.17
CA SER A 233 -15.85 16.46 -5.06
C SER A 233 -14.89 17.50 -4.48
N ILE A 234 -15.38 18.38 -3.60
CA ILE A 234 -14.57 19.40 -2.90
C ILE A 234 -13.56 18.74 -1.96
N LEU A 235 -13.98 17.74 -1.18
CA LEU A 235 -13.11 16.98 -0.30
C LEU A 235 -12.07 16.20 -1.13
N HIS A 236 -12.51 15.55 -2.19
CA HIS A 236 -11.65 14.76 -3.07
C HIS A 236 -10.55 15.62 -3.71
N LYS A 237 -10.95 16.76 -4.30
CA LYS A 237 -10.01 17.72 -4.85
C LYS A 237 -9.01 18.21 -3.80
N THR A 238 -9.50 18.56 -2.61
CA THR A 238 -8.65 19.07 -1.53
C THR A 238 -7.63 18.03 -1.09
N ASN A 239 -8.02 16.76 -0.97
CA ASN A 239 -7.10 15.68 -0.63
C ASN A 239 -5.96 15.57 -1.67
N ILE A 240 -6.30 15.48 -2.94
CA ILE A 240 -5.30 15.34 -4.02
C ILE A 240 -4.38 16.56 -4.11
N GLU A 241 -4.93 17.79 -4.03
CA GLU A 241 -4.14 19.04 -4.05
C GLU A 241 -3.14 19.16 -2.89
N ASN A 242 -3.40 18.52 -1.77
CA ASN A 242 -2.53 18.55 -0.59
C ASN A 242 -1.65 17.27 -0.46
N GLY A 243 -1.57 16.47 -1.52
CA GLY A 243 -0.70 15.30 -1.57
C GLY A 243 -1.28 14.04 -0.98
N GLY A 244 -2.59 13.99 -0.76
CA GLY A 244 -3.32 12.78 -0.42
C GLY A 244 -3.44 11.83 -1.61
N GLU A 245 -4.00 10.66 -1.38
CA GLU A 245 -3.93 9.57 -2.36
C GLU A 245 -5.31 9.15 -2.88
N TRP A 246 -6.21 8.68 -2.03
CA TRP A 246 -7.51 8.15 -2.42
C TRP A 246 -8.52 8.21 -1.26
N PHE A 247 -9.67 7.59 -1.44
CA PHE A 247 -10.73 7.44 -0.44
C PHE A 247 -11.17 5.98 -0.38
N GLU A 248 -11.38 5.47 0.83
CA GLU A 248 -11.92 4.12 1.02
C GLU A 248 -13.41 4.07 0.64
N THR A 249 -14.16 5.11 0.98
CA THR A 249 -15.59 5.23 0.71
C THR A 249 -15.94 6.64 0.24
N ARG A 250 -17.19 6.85 -0.17
CA ARG A 250 -17.76 8.18 -0.49
C ARG A 250 -19.03 8.40 0.32
N LEU A 251 -18.92 8.18 1.65
CA LEU A 251 -20.05 8.28 2.55
C LEU A 251 -20.47 9.73 2.77
N LEU A 252 -21.39 10.19 1.95
CA LEU A 252 -22.09 11.48 2.10
C LEU A 252 -23.52 11.33 1.70
N ASN A 253 -24.43 11.75 2.60
CA ASN A 253 -25.86 11.68 2.36
C ASN A 253 -26.56 12.95 2.81
N SER A 254 -27.69 13.27 2.18
CA SER A 254 -28.49 14.43 2.51
C SER A 254 -29.99 14.09 2.70
N GLY A 255 -30.66 14.87 3.55
CA GLY A 255 -32.07 14.75 3.84
C GLY A 255 -32.51 13.34 4.23
N PRO A 256 -33.52 12.73 3.57
CA PRO A 256 -34.04 11.41 3.97
C PRO A 256 -33.01 10.28 3.86
N LYS A 257 -31.91 10.44 3.11
CA LYS A 257 -30.85 9.43 3.03
C LYS A 257 -29.94 9.39 4.27
N THR A 258 -30.05 10.33 5.18
CA THR A 258 -29.27 10.32 6.43
C THR A 258 -29.80 9.32 7.46
N ASN A 259 -30.99 8.73 7.21
CA ASN A 259 -31.55 7.69 8.05
C ASN A 259 -32.41 6.72 7.21
N PRO A 260 -32.01 5.44 7.04
CA PRO A 260 -30.78 4.84 7.56
C PRO A 260 -29.51 5.37 6.87
N TRP A 261 -28.45 5.42 7.63
CA TRP A 261 -27.10 5.84 7.23
C TRP A 261 -26.37 4.76 6.42
N PHE A 262 -25.16 5.02 5.97
CA PHE A 262 -24.27 4.14 5.20
C PHE A 262 -24.62 3.98 3.72
N GLN A 263 -24.80 5.11 3.04
CA GLN A 263 -24.93 5.14 1.58
C GLN A 263 -23.88 6.05 0.97
N GLU A 264 -23.30 5.65 -0.15
CA GLU A 264 -22.43 6.54 -0.91
C GLU A 264 -23.20 7.72 -1.51
N CYS A 265 -22.52 8.82 -1.73
CA CYS A 265 -23.06 9.99 -2.41
C CYS A 265 -23.48 9.66 -3.84
N ASN A 266 -24.51 10.36 -4.32
CA ASN A 266 -24.99 10.24 -5.67
C ASN A 266 -25.50 11.60 -6.20
N ASN A 267 -26.23 11.58 -7.32
CA ASN A 267 -26.75 12.76 -7.98
C ASN A 267 -27.99 13.38 -7.29
N ARG A 268 -28.30 13.02 -6.03
CA ARG A 268 -29.39 13.66 -5.29
C ARG A 268 -29.08 15.14 -5.08
N ILE A 269 -30.07 16.00 -5.41
CA ILE A 269 -29.98 17.45 -5.18
C ILE A 269 -30.29 17.73 -3.71
N ILE A 270 -29.35 18.40 -3.04
CA ILE A 270 -29.49 18.86 -1.65
C ILE A 270 -30.54 19.98 -1.59
N GLN A 271 -31.52 19.83 -0.71
CA GLN A 271 -32.62 20.77 -0.55
C GLN A 271 -32.38 21.69 0.65
N LYS A 272 -33.01 22.85 0.61
CA LYS A 272 -33.02 23.75 1.77
C LYS A 272 -33.70 23.07 2.97
N GLY A 273 -32.97 22.99 4.09
CA GLY A 273 -33.44 22.34 5.33
C GLY A 273 -33.02 20.86 5.45
N ASP A 274 -32.36 20.28 4.44
CA ASP A 274 -31.75 18.97 4.57
C ASP A 274 -30.63 18.98 5.61
N ILE A 275 -30.54 17.91 6.39
CA ILE A 275 -29.34 17.56 7.10
C ILE A 275 -28.37 16.95 6.08
N VAL A 276 -27.09 17.29 6.17
CA VAL A 276 -26.01 16.64 5.42
C VAL A 276 -25.10 15.95 6.41
N ALA A 277 -24.94 14.62 6.23
CA ALA A 277 -24.05 13.79 7.03
C ALA A 277 -22.98 13.18 6.11
N PHE A 278 -21.77 13.09 6.60
CA PHE A 278 -20.68 12.46 5.86
C PHE A 278 -19.60 11.92 6.80
N ASP A 279 -18.76 11.06 6.24
CA ASP A 279 -17.61 10.45 6.84
C ASP A 279 -16.43 10.57 5.88
N THR A 280 -15.23 10.90 6.34
CA THR A 280 -14.17 11.26 5.43
C THR A 280 -13.45 10.08 4.81
N ASP A 281 -13.22 8.99 5.53
CA ASP A 281 -12.52 7.76 5.08
C ASP A 281 -11.36 8.01 4.11
N MET A 282 -10.59 9.04 4.41
CA MET A 282 -9.63 9.64 3.49
C MET A 282 -8.23 9.07 3.70
N VAL A 283 -7.62 8.54 2.64
CA VAL A 283 -6.18 8.25 2.60
C VAL A 283 -5.45 9.53 2.18
N GLY A 284 -4.94 10.22 3.17
CA GLY A 284 -4.32 11.52 3.05
C GLY A 284 -2.84 11.50 2.65
N PRO A 285 -2.13 12.62 2.86
CA PRO A 285 -0.70 12.72 2.62
C PRO A 285 0.09 11.58 3.28
N TYR A 286 1.13 11.11 2.60
CA TYR A 286 2.00 9.99 3.04
C TYR A 286 1.29 8.64 3.20
N GLY A 287 0.03 8.51 2.79
CA GLY A 287 -0.74 7.28 2.91
C GLY A 287 -1.28 7.00 4.32
N TYR A 288 -1.43 8.03 5.14
CA TYR A 288 -2.09 7.93 6.45
C TYR A 288 -3.54 8.35 6.35
N CYS A 289 -4.40 7.59 7.03
CA CYS A 289 -5.83 7.84 7.01
C CYS A 289 -6.23 8.98 7.94
N ALA A 290 -7.28 9.70 7.56
CA ALA A 290 -8.05 10.58 8.41
C ALA A 290 -9.52 10.21 8.25
N ASP A 291 -10.15 9.95 9.38
CA ASP A 291 -11.52 9.52 9.52
C ASP A 291 -12.19 10.47 10.53
N ILE A 292 -13.08 11.37 10.05
CA ILE A 292 -13.68 12.47 10.81
C ILE A 292 -15.18 12.56 10.48
#